data_bef4515725911f6f7e9df356925fef49
#
_entry.id   bef4515725911f6f7e9df356925fef49
#
_cell.length_a   1.000
_cell.length_b   1.000
_cell.length_c   1.000
_cell.angle_alpha   90.00
_cell.angle_beta   90.00
_cell.angle_gamma   90.00
#
_symmetry.space_group_name_H-M   'P 1'
#
loop_
_entity.id
_entity.type
_entity.pdbx_description
1 polymer ?
#
loop_
_entity_poly.entity_id
_entity_poly.type
_entity_poly.pdbx_seq_one_letter_code
_entity_poly.pdbx_strand_id
1 'polypeptide(L)'
;MSTRKNRSRIMVFDVETSGLLPKDITDVPLEQLPHILQLSFVIFETNGWRVTKEANHYVKVSESVEIVSKITELTGITREMCNKGTHIQEVLNEFCAEYMNCDMIVAHNIHFDRRMIKLELQRNKDLMDPLYVNNTFNMEYEKQCDKINYCTMYSSRNLCKIERKNDKGETYFKAPKLSELYEHLFHTEPQNLHNSLVDTYICLRCLVKMRFKFDLKIPLHRFM
;
A
#
# COMPACT_ATOMS: atom_id res chain seq x y z
N MET A 1 -19.72 -29.39 -0.58
CA MET A 1 -18.82 -28.86 -1.63
C MET A 1 -19.03 -27.35 -1.67
N SER A 2 -18.13 -26.58 -1.10
CA SER A 2 -18.19 -25.11 -1.13
C SER A 2 -17.91 -24.68 -2.56
N THR A 3 -18.89 -24.10 -3.23
CA THR A 3 -18.69 -23.41 -4.50
C THR A 3 -17.65 -22.30 -4.23
N ARG A 4 -16.43 -22.46 -4.76
CA ARG A 4 -15.48 -21.36 -4.80
C ARG A 4 -16.19 -20.20 -5.49
N LYS A 5 -16.63 -19.22 -4.70
CA LYS A 5 -17.08 -17.93 -5.21
C LYS A 5 -16.01 -17.45 -6.17
N ASN A 6 -16.40 -17.05 -7.36
CA ASN A 6 -15.51 -16.37 -8.30
C ASN A 6 -15.05 -15.08 -7.62
N ARG A 7 -13.93 -15.19 -6.86
CA ARG A 7 -13.40 -14.11 -6.03
C ARG A 7 -12.74 -13.12 -6.94
N SER A 8 -13.30 -11.93 -6.97
CA SER A 8 -12.97 -10.94 -7.99
C SER A 8 -12.67 -9.56 -7.43
N ARG A 9 -12.75 -9.38 -6.09
CA ARG A 9 -12.60 -8.07 -5.46
C ARG A 9 -11.21 -7.92 -4.86
N ILE A 10 -10.41 -7.02 -5.45
CA ILE A 10 -9.01 -6.80 -5.11
C ILE A 10 -8.86 -5.37 -4.58
N MET A 11 -8.30 -5.22 -3.38
CA MET A 11 -7.82 -3.94 -2.88
C MET A 11 -6.34 -3.78 -3.25
N VAL A 12 -5.99 -2.70 -3.90
CA VAL A 12 -4.60 -2.26 -4.06
C VAL A 12 -4.45 -0.97 -3.27
N PHE A 13 -3.41 -0.85 -2.47
CA PHE A 13 -3.22 0.30 -1.60
C PHE A 13 -1.74 0.66 -1.44
N ASP A 14 -1.50 1.87 -0.99
CA ASP A 14 -0.18 2.42 -0.71
C ASP A 14 -0.27 3.51 0.35
N VAL A 15 0.80 3.74 1.10
CA VAL A 15 0.88 4.78 2.13
C VAL A 15 2.15 5.61 1.99
N GLU A 16 2.00 6.95 2.12
CA GLU A 16 3.12 7.84 2.40
C GLU A 16 3.18 8.15 3.89
N THR A 17 4.38 8.27 4.42
CA THR A 17 4.61 8.34 5.87
C THR A 17 5.58 9.45 6.26
N SER A 18 5.57 9.85 7.54
CA SER A 18 6.50 10.84 8.10
C SER A 18 7.94 10.31 8.22
N GLY A 19 8.19 9.03 7.94
CA GLY A 19 9.51 8.42 7.98
C GLY A 19 9.47 6.91 7.77
N LEU A 20 10.64 6.29 7.83
CA LEU A 20 10.78 4.84 7.71
C LEU A 20 10.66 4.17 9.09
N LEU A 21 10.12 2.96 9.12
CA LEU A 21 10.10 2.14 10.33
C LEU A 21 11.53 1.71 10.70
N PRO A 22 11.93 1.83 11.97
CA PRO A 22 13.15 1.23 12.47
C PRO A 22 13.16 -0.29 12.22
N LYS A 23 14.35 -0.89 12.11
CA LYS A 23 14.49 -2.34 11.95
C LYS A 23 13.86 -3.11 13.10
N ASP A 24 14.07 -2.62 14.32
CA ASP A 24 13.43 -3.11 15.53
C ASP A 24 12.57 -1.99 16.14
N ILE A 25 11.32 -2.32 16.47
CA ILE A 25 10.36 -1.40 17.08
C ILE A 25 9.91 -1.86 18.45
N THR A 26 10.51 -2.94 18.99
CA THR A 26 10.04 -3.61 20.23
C THR A 26 10.00 -2.65 21.41
N ASP A 27 11.04 -1.82 21.55
CA ASP A 27 11.19 -0.88 22.66
C ASP A 27 10.93 0.59 22.25
N VAL A 28 10.44 0.82 21.03
CA VAL A 28 10.14 2.18 20.57
C VAL A 28 8.71 2.55 20.95
N PRO A 29 8.52 3.63 21.72
CA PRO A 29 7.18 4.13 22.02
C PRO A 29 6.37 4.38 20.74
N LEU A 30 5.08 4.04 20.80
CA LEU A 30 4.19 4.07 19.62
C LEU A 30 4.11 5.48 19.01
N GLU A 31 4.20 6.52 19.85
CA GLU A 31 4.15 7.93 19.46
C GLU A 31 5.42 8.40 18.71
N GLN A 32 6.53 7.68 18.88
CA GLN A 32 7.80 7.99 18.21
C GLN A 32 7.95 7.25 16.86
N LEU A 33 7.09 6.29 16.58
CA LEU A 33 7.07 5.61 15.30
C LEU A 33 6.44 6.51 14.22
N PRO A 34 6.80 6.33 12.94
CA PRO A 34 6.24 7.14 11.84
C PRO A 34 4.72 7.12 11.79
N HIS A 35 4.14 8.18 11.28
CA HIS A 35 2.70 8.34 11.04
C HIS A 35 2.40 8.25 9.55
N ILE A 36 1.20 7.79 9.20
CA ILE A 36 0.69 7.87 7.83
C ILE A 36 0.33 9.33 7.54
N LEU A 37 0.85 9.85 6.43
CA LEU A 37 0.57 11.20 5.92
C LEU A 37 -0.40 11.17 4.73
N GLN A 38 -0.39 10.09 3.96
CA GLN A 38 -1.35 9.84 2.88
C GLN A 38 -1.66 8.35 2.85
N LEU A 39 -2.92 8.00 2.67
CA LEU A 39 -3.39 6.64 2.41
C LEU A 39 -4.27 6.66 1.19
N SER A 40 -3.91 5.85 0.20
CA SER A 40 -4.72 5.66 -0.99
C SER A 40 -5.01 4.19 -1.24
N PHE A 41 -6.20 3.91 -1.74
CA PHE A 41 -6.55 2.57 -2.18
C PHE A 41 -7.54 2.60 -3.33
N VAL A 42 -7.51 1.56 -4.13
CA VAL A 42 -8.52 1.29 -5.16
C VAL A 42 -9.08 -0.11 -4.98
N ILE A 43 -10.37 -0.24 -5.24
CA ILE A 43 -11.04 -1.53 -5.32
C ILE A 43 -11.21 -1.88 -6.78
N PHE A 44 -10.58 -2.96 -7.19
CA PHE A 44 -10.61 -3.47 -8.54
C PHE A 44 -11.40 -4.77 -8.61
N GLU A 45 -12.34 -4.85 -9.52
CA GLU A 45 -13.13 -6.05 -9.78
C GLU A 45 -12.70 -6.71 -11.09
N THR A 46 -12.29 -7.97 -11.02
CA THR A 46 -11.93 -8.75 -12.20
C THR A 46 -13.15 -9.12 -13.05
N ASN A 47 -14.34 -9.12 -12.45
CA ASN A 47 -15.58 -9.18 -13.18
C ASN A 47 -15.88 -7.78 -13.78
N GLY A 48 -15.57 -7.61 -15.04
CA GLY A 48 -15.70 -6.33 -15.76
C GLY A 48 -14.41 -5.51 -15.83
N TRP A 49 -13.30 -5.95 -15.22
CA TRP A 49 -11.97 -5.32 -15.32
C TRP A 49 -11.98 -3.82 -15.05
N ARG A 50 -12.57 -3.42 -13.93
CA ARG A 50 -12.78 -2.01 -13.61
C ARG A 50 -12.45 -1.69 -12.16
N VAL A 51 -12.03 -0.47 -11.92
CA VAL A 51 -11.98 0.12 -10.59
C VAL A 51 -13.41 0.54 -10.21
N THR A 52 -13.91 0.05 -9.07
CA THR A 52 -15.25 0.33 -8.57
C THR A 52 -15.25 1.32 -7.41
N LYS A 53 -14.09 1.51 -6.78
CA LYS A 53 -13.88 2.51 -5.73
C LYS A 53 -12.45 3.02 -5.78
N GLU A 54 -12.30 4.31 -5.52
CA GLU A 54 -11.03 5.01 -5.34
C GLU A 54 -11.12 5.84 -4.07
N ALA A 55 -10.09 5.79 -3.24
CA ALA A 55 -9.94 6.65 -2.08
C ALA A 55 -8.52 7.22 -2.05
N ASN A 56 -8.41 8.48 -1.69
CA ASN A 56 -7.14 9.20 -1.57
C ASN A 56 -7.26 10.25 -0.46
N HIS A 57 -6.61 9.98 0.67
CA HIS A 57 -6.71 10.83 1.84
C HIS A 57 -5.34 11.31 2.29
N TYR A 58 -5.14 12.62 2.33
CA TYR A 58 -4.13 13.22 3.18
C TYR A 58 -4.62 13.15 4.63
N VAL A 59 -3.73 12.75 5.53
CA VAL A 59 -4.08 12.47 6.93
C VAL A 59 -3.73 13.67 7.80
N LYS A 60 -4.68 14.07 8.63
CA LYS A 60 -4.44 15.07 9.65
C LYS A 60 -3.58 14.47 10.77
N VAL A 61 -2.38 15.01 10.95
CA VAL A 61 -1.46 14.59 12.01
C VAL A 61 -1.22 15.74 13.00
N SER A 62 -0.86 15.38 14.24
CA SER A 62 -0.50 16.38 15.28
C SER A 62 0.66 17.26 14.83
N GLU A 63 0.69 18.52 15.33
CA GLU A 63 1.83 19.42 15.12
C GLU A 63 3.16 18.86 15.68
N SER A 64 3.08 17.93 16.64
CA SER A 64 4.27 17.24 17.19
C SER A 64 4.88 16.22 16.23
N VAL A 65 4.14 15.79 15.21
CA VAL A 65 4.67 14.87 14.16
C VAL A 65 5.52 15.68 13.21
N GLU A 66 6.82 15.45 13.20
CA GLU A 66 7.73 16.13 12.30
C GLU A 66 7.55 15.64 10.85
N ILE A 67 7.41 16.59 9.91
CA ILE A 67 7.45 16.35 8.47
C ILE A 67 8.73 17.00 7.96
N VAL A 68 9.82 16.23 7.92
CA VAL A 68 11.12 16.75 7.49
C VAL A 68 11.11 17.13 6.01
N SER A 69 11.91 18.12 5.61
CA SER A 69 11.98 18.63 4.23
C SER A 69 12.19 17.53 3.19
N LYS A 70 12.99 16.51 3.54
CA LYS A 70 13.20 15.36 2.67
C LYS A 70 11.94 14.56 2.35
N ILE A 71 10.99 14.46 3.28
CA ILE A 71 9.69 13.82 3.03
C ILE A 71 8.88 14.67 2.05
N THR A 72 8.80 15.98 2.28
CA THR A 72 8.10 16.91 1.37
C THR A 72 8.73 16.91 -0.03
N GLU A 73 10.06 16.89 -0.14
CA GLU A 73 10.76 16.80 -1.43
C GLU A 73 10.45 15.50 -2.18
N LEU A 74 10.32 14.38 -1.43
CA LEU A 74 10.06 13.07 -2.02
C LEU A 74 8.60 12.89 -2.42
N THR A 75 7.67 13.27 -1.53
CA THR A 75 6.24 12.93 -1.66
C THR A 75 5.38 14.11 -2.11
N GLY A 76 5.90 15.33 -2.04
CA GLY A 76 5.14 16.57 -2.24
C GLY A 76 4.22 16.93 -1.07
N ILE A 77 4.14 16.10 -0.01
CA ILE A 77 3.25 16.32 1.12
C ILE A 77 3.80 17.41 2.02
N THR A 78 2.98 18.45 2.25
CA THR A 78 3.32 19.56 3.12
C THR A 78 2.56 19.49 4.44
N ARG A 79 3.06 20.24 5.45
CA ARG A 79 2.34 20.41 6.72
C ARG A 79 0.92 20.97 6.50
N GLU A 80 0.77 21.93 5.58
CA GLU A 80 -0.53 22.52 5.28
C GLU A 80 -1.53 21.48 4.74
N MET A 81 -1.08 20.56 3.87
CA MET A 81 -1.92 19.48 3.36
C MET A 81 -2.38 18.56 4.49
N CYS A 82 -1.47 18.20 5.40
CA CYS A 82 -1.82 17.40 6.57
C CYS A 82 -2.79 18.11 7.50
N ASN A 83 -2.61 19.42 7.75
CA ASN A 83 -3.51 20.19 8.61
C ASN A 83 -4.94 20.28 8.07
N LYS A 84 -5.09 20.24 6.74
CA LYS A 84 -6.38 20.19 6.02
C LYS A 84 -6.87 18.77 5.79
N GLY A 85 -6.07 17.77 6.14
CA GLY A 85 -6.35 16.36 5.90
C GLY A 85 -7.51 15.81 6.73
N THR A 86 -7.89 14.60 6.40
CA THR A 86 -8.93 13.82 7.08
C THR A 86 -8.38 13.20 8.36
N HIS A 87 -9.18 13.07 9.39
CA HIS A 87 -8.78 12.38 10.62
C HIS A 87 -8.46 10.91 10.34
N ILE A 88 -7.38 10.40 10.93
CA ILE A 88 -6.90 9.04 10.67
C ILE A 88 -7.97 7.98 10.96
N GLN A 89 -8.83 8.18 11.95
CA GLN A 89 -9.91 7.25 12.30
C GLN A 89 -10.94 7.11 11.17
N GLU A 90 -11.27 8.20 10.49
CA GLU A 90 -12.20 8.19 9.35
C GLU A 90 -11.57 7.45 8.17
N VAL A 91 -10.29 7.73 7.89
CA VAL A 91 -9.51 7.07 6.82
C VAL A 91 -9.39 5.57 7.07
N LEU A 92 -9.06 5.18 8.31
CA LEU A 92 -8.95 3.78 8.69
C LEU A 92 -10.31 3.05 8.68
N ASN A 93 -11.39 3.71 9.10
CA ASN A 93 -12.73 3.12 9.03
C ASN A 93 -13.11 2.79 7.59
N GLU A 94 -12.87 3.72 6.65
CA GLU A 94 -13.13 3.48 5.24
C GLU A 94 -12.26 2.35 4.68
N PHE A 95 -10.94 2.38 4.97
CA PHE A 95 -10.01 1.34 4.54
C PHE A 95 -10.40 -0.04 5.08
N CYS A 96 -10.67 -0.16 6.38
CA CYS A 96 -10.98 -1.42 7.02
C CYS A 96 -12.31 -2.00 6.52
N ALA A 97 -13.33 -1.16 6.31
CA ALA A 97 -14.60 -1.59 5.75
C ALA A 97 -14.42 -2.25 4.36
N GLU A 98 -13.60 -1.65 3.51
CA GLU A 98 -13.29 -2.22 2.19
C GLU A 98 -12.36 -3.44 2.29
N TYR A 99 -11.37 -3.41 3.19
CA TYR A 99 -10.48 -4.55 3.45
C TYR A 99 -11.28 -5.81 3.82
N MET A 100 -12.30 -5.70 4.69
CA MET A 100 -13.14 -6.84 5.08
C MET A 100 -13.84 -7.48 3.88
N ASN A 101 -14.21 -6.69 2.89
CA ASN A 101 -14.97 -7.11 1.71
C ASN A 101 -14.11 -7.55 0.51
N CYS A 102 -12.78 -7.49 0.61
CA CYS A 102 -11.88 -7.87 -0.46
C CYS A 102 -11.32 -9.28 -0.29
N ASP A 103 -11.17 -10.00 -1.39
CA ASP A 103 -10.60 -11.34 -1.45
C ASP A 103 -9.07 -11.32 -1.50
N MET A 104 -8.51 -10.28 -2.10
CA MET A 104 -7.08 -10.08 -2.27
C MET A 104 -6.68 -8.67 -1.88
N ILE A 105 -5.58 -8.56 -1.14
CA ILE A 105 -4.98 -7.31 -0.69
C ILE A 105 -3.58 -7.21 -1.30
N VAL A 106 -3.29 -6.10 -1.94
CA VAL A 106 -2.09 -5.93 -2.75
C VAL A 106 -1.41 -4.59 -2.44
N ALA A 107 -0.09 -4.62 -2.32
CA ALA A 107 0.75 -3.43 -2.30
C ALA A 107 2.13 -3.73 -2.90
N HIS A 108 2.91 -2.68 -3.21
CA HIS A 108 4.31 -2.83 -3.57
C HIS A 108 5.16 -2.67 -2.31
N ASN A 109 5.72 -3.77 -1.77
CA ASN A 109 6.29 -3.89 -0.42
C ASN A 109 5.23 -3.91 0.69
N ILE A 110 4.20 -4.71 0.50
CA ILE A 110 3.04 -4.85 1.41
C ILE A 110 3.41 -4.98 2.91
N HIS A 111 4.60 -5.46 3.23
CA HIS A 111 5.04 -5.59 4.62
C HIS A 111 5.17 -4.24 5.33
N PHE A 112 5.64 -3.22 4.62
CA PHE A 112 5.76 -1.87 5.16
C PHE A 112 4.37 -1.26 5.38
N ASP A 113 3.55 -1.23 4.35
CA ASP A 113 2.21 -0.62 4.37
C ASP A 113 1.30 -1.27 5.41
N ARG A 114 1.31 -2.60 5.46
CA ARG A 114 0.60 -3.39 6.47
C ARG A 114 1.02 -3.04 7.89
N ARG A 115 2.32 -2.86 8.13
CA ARG A 115 2.83 -2.46 9.45
C ARG A 115 2.35 -1.07 9.82
N MET A 116 2.38 -0.12 8.89
CA MET A 116 1.91 1.24 9.11
C MET A 116 0.42 1.29 9.45
N ILE A 117 -0.42 0.57 8.71
CA ILE A 117 -1.86 0.47 9.03
C ILE A 117 -2.06 -0.13 10.43
N LYS A 118 -1.35 -1.20 10.78
CA LYS A 118 -1.46 -1.82 12.12
C LYS A 118 -1.04 -0.87 13.24
N LEU A 119 0.00 -0.07 13.04
CA LEU A 119 0.44 0.93 14.01
C LEU A 119 -0.62 2.01 14.21
N GLU A 120 -1.22 2.51 13.14
CA GLU A 120 -2.28 3.51 13.26
C GLU A 120 -3.55 2.94 13.90
N LEU A 121 -3.91 1.71 13.59
CA LEU A 121 -5.01 1.01 14.29
C LEU A 121 -4.72 0.87 15.79
N GLN A 122 -3.50 0.52 16.16
CA GLN A 122 -3.10 0.39 17.57
C GLN A 122 -3.11 1.74 18.30
N ARG A 123 -2.67 2.84 17.66
CA ARG A 123 -2.72 4.20 18.22
C ARG A 123 -4.16 4.65 18.49
N ASN A 124 -5.08 4.21 17.66
CA ASN A 124 -6.47 4.67 17.67
C ASN A 124 -7.45 3.60 18.15
N LYS A 125 -6.97 2.52 18.78
CA LYS A 125 -7.77 1.34 19.12
C LYS A 125 -9.02 1.65 19.95
N ASP A 126 -8.95 2.65 20.84
CA ASP A 126 -10.04 3.02 21.73
C ASP A 126 -11.11 3.89 21.03
N LEU A 127 -10.81 4.38 19.81
CA LEU A 127 -11.68 5.21 18.98
C LEU A 127 -12.17 4.46 17.72
N MET A 128 -11.73 3.22 17.53
CA MET A 128 -12.03 2.39 16.36
C MET A 128 -12.94 1.24 16.72
N ASP A 129 -13.71 0.74 15.74
CA ASP A 129 -14.46 -0.50 15.92
C ASP A 129 -13.48 -1.65 16.24
N PRO A 130 -13.68 -2.37 17.36
CA PRO A 130 -12.87 -3.54 17.71
C PRO A 130 -12.81 -4.60 16.61
N LEU A 131 -13.85 -4.72 15.78
CA LEU A 131 -13.86 -5.61 14.63
C LEU A 131 -12.70 -5.28 13.66
N TYR A 132 -12.49 -3.99 13.37
CA TYR A 132 -11.43 -3.54 12.49
C TYR A 132 -10.04 -3.70 13.12
N VAL A 133 -9.89 -3.30 14.38
CA VAL A 133 -8.61 -3.40 15.10
C VAL A 133 -8.13 -4.85 15.19
N ASN A 134 -9.03 -5.79 15.47
CA ASN A 134 -8.69 -7.19 15.70
C ASN A 134 -8.49 -7.99 14.40
N ASN A 135 -9.16 -7.63 13.32
CA ASN A 135 -9.20 -8.46 12.11
C ASN A 135 -8.36 -7.91 10.95
N THR A 136 -8.10 -6.58 10.90
CA THR A 136 -7.31 -6.02 9.80
C THR A 136 -5.86 -6.50 9.88
N PHE A 137 -5.41 -7.19 8.84
CA PHE A 137 -4.10 -7.86 8.78
C PHE A 137 -3.84 -8.85 9.93
N ASN A 138 -4.88 -9.49 10.42
CA ASN A 138 -4.79 -10.61 11.36
C ASN A 138 -4.70 -11.93 10.58
N MET A 139 -3.66 -12.73 10.85
CA MET A 139 -3.40 -13.97 10.08
C MET A 139 -4.52 -15.02 10.23
N GLU A 140 -5.13 -15.12 11.42
CA GLU A 140 -6.21 -16.09 11.65
C GLU A 140 -7.47 -15.69 10.88
N TYR A 141 -7.84 -14.41 10.95
CA TYR A 141 -8.95 -13.85 10.18
C TYR A 141 -8.72 -14.02 8.67
N GLU A 142 -7.53 -13.64 8.18
CA GLU A 142 -7.16 -13.79 6.78
C GLU A 142 -7.28 -15.24 6.30
N LYS A 143 -6.83 -16.20 7.13
CA LYS A 143 -6.95 -17.63 6.85
C LYS A 143 -8.40 -18.11 6.85
N GLN A 144 -9.21 -17.68 7.83
CA GLN A 144 -10.64 -18.03 7.91
C GLN A 144 -11.44 -17.52 6.70
N CYS A 145 -11.06 -16.33 6.19
CA CYS A 145 -11.70 -15.70 5.03
C CYS A 145 -11.04 -16.13 3.70
N ASP A 146 -10.00 -16.99 3.73
CA ASP A 146 -9.13 -17.30 2.59
C ASP A 146 -8.61 -16.02 1.88
N LYS A 147 -8.32 -14.97 2.61
CA LYS A 147 -7.83 -13.70 2.09
C LYS A 147 -6.40 -13.84 1.59
N ILE A 148 -6.11 -13.30 0.41
CA ILE A 148 -4.80 -13.40 -0.22
C ILE A 148 -4.06 -12.07 -0.04
N ASN A 149 -2.89 -12.09 0.59
CA ASN A 149 -1.95 -10.97 0.57
C ASN A 149 -0.94 -11.16 -0.57
N TYR A 150 -0.82 -10.18 -1.44
CA TYR A 150 0.06 -10.26 -2.59
C TYR A 150 1.01 -9.05 -2.66
N CYS A 151 2.29 -9.32 -2.60
CA CYS A 151 3.34 -8.31 -2.72
C CYS A 151 3.90 -8.28 -4.15
N THR A 152 3.64 -7.23 -4.91
CA THR A 152 4.15 -7.11 -6.28
C THR A 152 5.67 -7.04 -6.30
N MET A 153 6.31 -6.43 -5.30
CA MET A 153 7.76 -6.32 -5.17
C MET A 153 8.44 -7.70 -5.08
N TYR A 154 8.02 -8.53 -4.13
CA TYR A 154 8.64 -9.85 -3.94
C TYR A 154 8.28 -10.82 -5.06
N SER A 155 7.04 -10.76 -5.55
CA SER A 155 6.58 -11.64 -6.63
C SER A 155 7.24 -11.37 -7.98
N SER A 156 7.83 -10.18 -8.16
CA SER A 156 8.50 -9.81 -9.41
C SER A 156 10.03 -9.94 -9.39
N ARG A 157 10.62 -10.34 -8.25
CA ARG A 157 12.09 -10.49 -8.14
C ARG A 157 12.68 -11.33 -9.26
N ASN A 158 12.14 -12.53 -9.47
CA ASN A 158 12.61 -13.46 -10.50
C ASN A 158 12.14 -13.07 -11.92
N LEU A 159 11.18 -12.18 -12.04
CA LEU A 159 10.75 -11.62 -13.32
C LEU A 159 11.73 -10.54 -13.79
N CYS A 160 12.05 -9.58 -12.92
CA CYS A 160 12.95 -8.46 -13.25
C CYS A 160 14.42 -8.87 -13.27
N LYS A 161 14.84 -9.85 -12.47
CA LYS A 161 16.22 -10.38 -12.40
C LYS A 161 17.32 -9.30 -12.26
N ILE A 162 17.06 -8.28 -11.43
CA ILE A 162 18.03 -7.20 -11.22
C ILE A 162 19.16 -7.71 -10.32
N GLU A 163 20.33 -7.90 -10.89
CA GLU A 163 21.50 -8.41 -10.18
C GLU A 163 22.11 -7.38 -9.22
N ARG A 164 22.53 -7.87 -8.05
CA ARG A 164 23.33 -7.17 -7.05
C ARG A 164 24.34 -8.14 -6.44
N LYS A 165 25.42 -7.61 -5.90
CA LYS A 165 26.36 -8.38 -5.10
C LYS A 165 26.19 -8.04 -3.62
N ASN A 166 26.24 -9.04 -2.76
CA ASN A 166 26.28 -8.85 -1.31
C ASN A 166 27.74 -8.53 -0.87
N ASP A 167 27.92 -8.28 0.42
CA ASP A 167 29.24 -7.96 1.00
C ASP A 167 30.26 -9.10 0.86
N LYS A 168 29.80 -10.32 0.58
CA LYS A 168 30.64 -11.49 0.30
C LYS A 168 30.97 -11.67 -1.18
N GLY A 169 30.51 -10.77 -2.06
CA GLY A 169 30.67 -10.85 -3.50
C GLY A 169 29.73 -11.82 -4.22
N GLU A 170 28.79 -12.44 -3.51
CA GLU A 170 27.81 -13.35 -4.09
C GLU A 170 26.71 -12.60 -4.84
N THR A 171 26.42 -13.01 -6.06
CA THR A 171 25.36 -12.40 -6.88
C THR A 171 23.97 -12.91 -6.44
N TYR A 172 23.04 -11.96 -6.29
CA TYR A 172 21.64 -12.25 -6.00
C TYR A 172 20.71 -11.32 -6.79
N PHE A 173 19.45 -11.70 -6.97
CA PHE A 173 18.43 -10.82 -7.53
C PHE A 173 17.81 -9.99 -6.42
N LYS A 174 17.96 -8.66 -6.48
CA LYS A 174 17.26 -7.78 -5.54
C LYS A 174 15.76 -7.70 -5.85
N ALA A 175 14.96 -7.34 -4.86
CA ALA A 175 13.58 -6.95 -5.07
C ALA A 175 13.54 -5.62 -5.86
N PRO A 176 12.75 -5.50 -6.94
CA PRO A 176 12.67 -4.28 -7.73
C PRO A 176 11.92 -3.17 -6.98
N LYS A 177 12.25 -1.91 -7.25
CA LYS A 177 11.38 -0.77 -6.95
C LYS A 177 10.13 -0.82 -7.84
N LEU A 178 9.09 -0.08 -7.48
CA LEU A 178 7.86 0.00 -8.28
C LEU A 178 8.14 0.54 -9.70
N SER A 179 9.00 1.56 -9.82
CA SER A 179 9.48 2.09 -11.10
C SER A 179 10.19 1.04 -11.96
N GLU A 180 11.11 0.28 -11.36
CA GLU A 180 11.87 -0.76 -12.07
C GLU A 180 10.96 -1.91 -12.55
N LEU A 181 9.95 -2.28 -11.75
CA LEU A 181 8.95 -3.26 -12.15
C LEU A 181 8.09 -2.74 -13.31
N TYR A 182 7.63 -1.50 -13.22
CA TYR A 182 6.82 -0.88 -14.25
C TYR A 182 7.58 -0.76 -15.57
N GLU A 183 8.81 -0.25 -15.54
CA GLU A 183 9.69 -0.15 -16.71
C GLU A 183 9.95 -1.52 -17.35
N HIS A 184 10.20 -2.55 -16.53
CA HIS A 184 10.37 -3.93 -17.02
C HIS A 184 9.11 -4.44 -17.76
N LEU A 185 7.91 -4.12 -17.28
CA LEU A 185 6.65 -4.64 -17.83
C LEU A 185 6.14 -3.85 -19.04
N PHE A 186 6.43 -2.54 -19.11
CA PHE A 186 5.81 -1.62 -20.07
C PHE A 186 6.79 -0.86 -20.93
N HIS A 187 8.12 -0.99 -20.67
CA HIS A 187 9.22 -0.35 -21.41
C HIS A 187 9.11 1.19 -21.45
N THR A 188 8.54 1.76 -20.39
CA THR A 188 8.39 3.21 -20.19
C THR A 188 8.55 3.51 -18.71
N GLU A 189 9.11 4.68 -18.38
CA GLU A 189 9.20 5.13 -16.99
C GLU A 189 7.85 5.62 -16.48
N PRO A 190 7.46 5.27 -15.24
CA PRO A 190 6.28 5.84 -14.62
C PRO A 190 6.58 7.29 -14.18
N GLN A 191 5.57 8.15 -14.22
CA GLN A 191 5.69 9.54 -13.78
C GLN A 191 4.92 9.78 -12.48
N ASN A 192 5.28 10.86 -11.78
CA ASN A 192 4.62 11.29 -10.54
C ASN A 192 4.61 10.24 -9.42
N LEU A 193 5.65 9.41 -9.35
CA LEU A 193 5.86 8.49 -8.22
C LEU A 193 5.96 9.26 -6.90
N HIS A 194 5.79 8.53 -5.79
CA HIS A 194 5.74 9.05 -4.43
C HIS A 194 4.50 9.92 -4.15
N ASN A 195 3.44 9.67 -4.92
CA ASN A 195 2.08 10.00 -4.55
C ASN A 195 1.32 8.69 -4.39
N SER A 196 0.82 8.42 -3.19
CA SER A 196 0.23 7.13 -2.85
C SER A 196 -0.89 6.68 -3.82
N LEU A 197 -1.71 7.61 -4.35
CA LEU A 197 -2.74 7.24 -5.33
C LEU A 197 -2.13 6.84 -6.68
N VAL A 198 -1.11 7.55 -7.15
CA VAL A 198 -0.40 7.21 -8.39
C VAL A 198 0.28 5.86 -8.25
N ASP A 199 0.99 5.64 -7.13
CA ASP A 199 1.69 4.38 -6.85
C ASP A 199 0.71 3.20 -6.72
N THR A 200 -0.47 3.43 -6.13
CA THR A 200 -1.57 2.46 -6.09
C THR A 200 -2.02 2.04 -7.50
N TYR A 201 -2.22 2.99 -8.42
CA TYR A 201 -2.61 2.68 -9.80
C TYR A 201 -1.50 2.00 -10.60
N ILE A 202 -0.25 2.44 -10.43
CA ILE A 202 0.92 1.80 -11.05
C ILE A 202 1.05 0.35 -10.54
N CYS A 203 0.89 0.13 -9.24
CA CYS A 203 0.88 -1.19 -8.62
C CYS A 203 -0.25 -2.07 -9.17
N LEU A 204 -1.47 -1.53 -9.31
CA LEU A 204 -2.60 -2.22 -9.92
C LEU A 204 -2.30 -2.65 -11.37
N ARG A 205 -1.76 -1.76 -12.20
CA ARG A 205 -1.40 -2.07 -13.58
C ARG A 205 -0.35 -3.17 -13.66
N CYS A 206 0.69 -3.10 -12.81
CA CYS A 206 1.70 -4.14 -12.69
C CYS A 206 1.09 -5.49 -12.26
N LEU A 207 0.23 -5.49 -11.24
CA LEU A 207 -0.48 -6.69 -10.77
C LEU A 207 -1.25 -7.35 -11.91
N VAL A 208 -2.07 -6.56 -12.63
CA VAL A 208 -2.92 -7.08 -13.72
C VAL A 208 -2.07 -7.67 -14.83
N LYS A 209 -0.99 -6.99 -15.22
CA LYS A 209 -0.04 -7.49 -16.23
C LYS A 209 0.64 -8.79 -15.79
N MET A 210 1.08 -8.86 -14.53
CA MET A 210 1.79 -10.04 -14.01
C MET A 210 0.88 -11.25 -13.88
N ARG A 211 -0.30 -11.09 -13.29
CA ARG A 211 -1.20 -12.22 -12.97
C ARG A 211 -2.14 -12.62 -14.07
N PHE A 212 -2.63 -11.64 -14.83
CA PHE A 212 -3.69 -11.88 -15.82
C PHE A 212 -3.23 -11.69 -17.26
N LYS A 213 -1.95 -11.29 -17.47
CA LYS A 213 -1.35 -11.06 -18.79
C LYS A 213 -2.09 -10.00 -19.62
N PHE A 214 -2.87 -9.16 -18.98
CA PHE A 214 -3.65 -8.08 -19.56
C PHE A 214 -3.01 -6.73 -19.25
N ASP A 215 -2.98 -5.82 -20.24
CA ASP A 215 -2.50 -4.45 -20.04
C ASP A 215 -3.70 -3.53 -19.71
N LEU A 216 -3.92 -3.32 -18.43
CA LEU A 216 -4.97 -2.44 -17.94
C LEU A 216 -4.64 -0.99 -18.32
N LYS A 217 -5.52 -0.36 -19.08
CA LYS A 217 -5.41 1.07 -19.36
C LYS A 217 -5.93 1.86 -18.16
N ILE A 218 -5.00 2.50 -17.45
CA ILE A 218 -5.33 3.37 -16.33
C ILE A 218 -5.20 4.84 -16.73
N PRO A 219 -6.08 5.71 -16.24
CA PRO A 219 -6.09 7.12 -16.63
C PRO A 219 -5.02 7.92 -15.88
N LEU A 220 -3.74 7.57 -16.03
CA LEU A 220 -2.62 8.26 -15.35
C LEU A 220 -2.55 9.75 -15.67
N HIS A 221 -3.09 10.17 -16.84
CA HIS A 221 -3.19 11.59 -17.21
C HIS A 221 -4.05 12.43 -16.24
N ARG A 222 -4.88 11.79 -15.40
CA ARG A 222 -5.65 12.50 -14.35
C ARG A 222 -4.77 13.01 -13.21
N PHE A 223 -3.52 12.55 -13.13
CA PHE A 223 -2.58 12.86 -12.05
C PHE A 223 -1.38 13.71 -12.54
N MET A 224 -1.42 14.19 -13.79
CA MET A 224 -0.43 15.09 -14.39
C MET A 224 -0.74 16.55 -14.08
#